data_efe3588f71e44684d08b107d0927e2f3
#
_entry.id   efe3588f71e44684d08b107d0927e2f3
#
_cell.length_a   1.000
_cell.length_b   1.000
_cell.length_c   1.000
_cell.angle_alpha   90.00
_cell.angle_beta   90.00
_cell.angle_gamma   90.00
#
_symmetry.space_group_name_H-M   'P 1'
#
loop_
_entity.id
_entity.type
_entity.pdbx_description
1 polymer ?
#
loop_
_entity_poly.entity_id
_entity_poly.type
_entity_poly.pdbx_seq_one_letter_code
_entity_poly.pdbx_strand_id
1 'polypeptide(L)'
;MPPDQGGGELRPEKYNHHTTTRIVKMIKVGINGFGRIGRMVFRAAVQNFSKDIQIVGINDLLDPDYLAYMLKYDSVHGIFDGDIKVEGNFMIVNGNKIRLTAEKDPANLRWDEVGAEVVVESTGFFLTEELASAHIKAGARKVIMSAPSKDATPMFVYGVNDKTYAGQQIISNASCTTNCLAPISKVLNDKFGIKRGLMTTIHAATATQKTVDGPSKKDWRGGRGILENMIPSSTGAAKAVGKVLPELNGKLTGMSVRVPTSDVSFVDLVAELNTEATYEEICAAMKAASEGELKGVLGYTDEAVVSTDFRGDARTSIFDVKAGIQLDKTFVKVCAWYDNEWGYSNKVLEMAKVISK
;
A
#
# COMPACT_ATOMS: atom_id res chain seq x y z
N MET A 1 7.94 -71.33 -48.89
CA MET A 1 8.88 -71.05 -47.81
C MET A 1 8.72 -69.60 -47.42
N PRO A 2 8.30 -69.27 -46.20
CA PRO A 2 8.11 -67.91 -45.77
C PRO A 2 9.41 -67.29 -45.24
N PRO A 3 9.58 -65.95 -45.27
CA PRO A 3 10.69 -65.27 -44.67
C PRO A 3 10.40 -64.90 -43.22
N ASP A 4 11.47 -64.84 -42.51
CA ASP A 4 11.72 -64.66 -41.09
C ASP A 4 11.15 -63.35 -40.52
N GLN A 5 10.62 -63.41 -39.27
CA GLN A 5 10.10 -62.29 -38.49
C GLN A 5 11.17 -61.86 -37.50
N GLY A 6 11.71 -60.68 -37.68
CA GLY A 6 12.52 -59.97 -36.67
C GLY A 6 11.67 -59.11 -35.78
N GLY A 7 11.31 -59.57 -34.59
CA GLY A 7 10.64 -58.75 -33.55
C GLY A 7 11.62 -57.83 -32.82
N GLY A 8 11.49 -56.54 -33.05
CA GLY A 8 12.16 -55.53 -32.24
C GLY A 8 11.28 -55.11 -31.04
N GLU A 9 11.65 -55.50 -29.83
CA GLU A 9 11.05 -55.00 -28.59
C GLU A 9 11.39 -53.52 -28.39
N LEU A 10 10.39 -52.68 -28.48
CA LEU A 10 10.47 -51.29 -28.03
C LEU A 10 10.41 -51.25 -26.51
N ARG A 11 11.52 -50.90 -25.88
CA ARG A 11 11.56 -50.59 -24.42
C ARG A 11 10.88 -49.26 -24.19
N PRO A 12 9.98 -49.11 -23.21
CA PRO A 12 9.41 -47.82 -22.84
C PRO A 12 10.47 -46.95 -22.15
N GLU A 13 10.78 -45.80 -22.74
CA GLU A 13 11.56 -44.75 -22.08
C GLU A 13 10.81 -44.25 -20.82
N LYS A 14 11.42 -44.44 -19.67
CA LYS A 14 10.94 -43.84 -18.41
C LYS A 14 11.21 -42.34 -18.45
N TYR A 15 10.21 -41.57 -18.80
CA TYR A 15 10.23 -40.12 -18.54
C TYR A 15 10.19 -39.87 -17.02
N ASN A 16 11.35 -39.63 -16.45
CA ASN A 16 11.45 -39.08 -15.06
C ASN A 16 11.09 -37.60 -15.11
N HIS A 17 9.82 -37.29 -14.92
CA HIS A 17 9.40 -35.94 -14.55
C HIS A 17 9.85 -35.65 -13.10
N HIS A 18 11.08 -35.20 -12.93
CA HIS A 18 11.45 -34.49 -11.72
C HIS A 18 10.78 -33.11 -11.72
N THR A 19 9.53 -33.07 -11.28
CA THR A 19 8.88 -31.80 -10.91
C THR A 19 9.57 -31.33 -9.64
N THR A 20 10.62 -30.51 -9.80
CA THR A 20 11.25 -29.81 -8.70
C THR A 20 10.23 -28.79 -8.18
N THR A 21 9.42 -29.18 -7.23
CA THR A 21 8.55 -28.23 -6.50
C THR A 21 9.49 -27.25 -5.81
N ARG A 22 9.66 -26.09 -6.41
CA ARG A 22 10.38 -24.98 -5.80
C ARG A 22 9.61 -24.64 -4.55
N ILE A 23 10.10 -25.03 -3.37
CA ILE A 23 9.56 -24.58 -2.09
C ILE A 23 9.79 -23.08 -2.06
N VAL A 24 8.75 -22.30 -2.37
CA VAL A 24 8.80 -20.85 -2.25
C VAL A 24 8.85 -20.55 -0.75
N LYS A 25 10.01 -20.11 -0.28
CA LYS A 25 10.19 -19.74 1.12
C LYS A 25 9.30 -18.51 1.40
N MET A 26 8.37 -18.65 2.34
CA MET A 26 7.53 -17.53 2.78
C MET A 26 8.38 -16.44 3.42
N ILE A 27 8.08 -15.20 3.08
CA ILE A 27 8.72 -14.02 3.68
C ILE A 27 8.15 -13.81 5.07
N LYS A 28 9.01 -13.80 6.08
CA LYS A 28 8.63 -13.58 7.47
C LYS A 28 8.62 -12.09 7.78
N VAL A 29 7.47 -11.56 8.18
CA VAL A 29 7.24 -10.13 8.41
C VAL A 29 6.93 -9.86 9.88
N GLY A 30 7.60 -8.86 10.44
CA GLY A 30 7.27 -8.24 11.71
C GLY A 30 6.48 -6.94 11.50
N ILE A 31 5.59 -6.60 12.41
CA ILE A 31 4.83 -5.35 12.40
C ILE A 31 5.13 -4.57 13.67
N ASN A 32 5.62 -3.34 13.54
CA ASN A 32 5.77 -2.42 14.64
C ASN A 32 4.66 -1.35 14.59
N GLY A 33 3.77 -1.35 15.58
CA GLY A 33 2.55 -0.57 15.61
C GLY A 33 1.34 -1.31 15.01
N PHE A 34 0.39 -1.66 15.86
CA PHE A 34 -0.81 -2.41 15.46
C PHE A 34 -2.05 -1.50 15.42
N GLY A 35 -1.84 -0.26 14.94
CA GLY A 35 -2.88 0.71 14.62
C GLY A 35 -3.68 0.31 13.37
N ARG A 36 -4.38 1.27 12.75
CA ARG A 36 -5.18 0.99 11.54
C ARG A 36 -4.37 0.27 10.46
N ILE A 37 -3.23 0.84 10.06
CA ILE A 37 -2.42 0.29 8.96
C ILE A 37 -1.78 -1.04 9.36
N GLY A 38 -1.20 -1.15 10.56
CA GLY A 38 -0.61 -2.43 11.02
C GLY A 38 -1.63 -3.57 11.00
N ARG A 39 -2.87 -3.34 11.45
CA ARG A 39 -3.95 -4.33 11.39
C ARG A 39 -4.40 -4.64 9.95
N MET A 40 -4.47 -3.66 9.07
CA MET A 40 -4.83 -3.90 7.66
C MET A 40 -3.72 -4.65 6.92
N VAL A 41 -2.45 -4.35 7.19
CA VAL A 41 -1.31 -5.14 6.69
C VAL A 41 -1.41 -6.59 7.17
N PHE A 42 -1.75 -6.82 8.45
CA PHE A 42 -1.96 -8.15 8.97
C PHE A 42 -3.11 -8.88 8.25
N ARG A 43 -4.28 -8.25 8.17
CA ARG A 43 -5.45 -8.83 7.48
C ARG A 43 -5.15 -9.14 6.01
N ALA A 44 -4.50 -8.22 5.31
CA ALA A 44 -4.10 -8.44 3.91
C ALA A 44 -3.09 -9.58 3.77
N ALA A 45 -2.13 -9.71 4.68
CA ALA A 45 -1.18 -10.82 4.68
C ALA A 45 -1.91 -12.18 4.77
N VAL A 46 -2.90 -12.29 5.64
CA VAL A 46 -3.68 -13.53 5.81
C VAL A 46 -4.61 -13.78 4.61
N GLN A 47 -5.27 -12.75 4.09
CA GLN A 47 -6.31 -12.91 3.07
C GLN A 47 -5.73 -12.99 1.65
N ASN A 48 -4.76 -12.14 1.32
CA ASN A 48 -4.28 -11.98 -0.06
C ASN A 48 -2.87 -12.53 -0.30
N PHE A 49 -2.06 -12.71 0.75
CA PHE A 49 -0.64 -13.08 0.64
C PHE A 49 -0.27 -14.33 1.44
N SER A 50 -1.24 -15.14 1.85
CA SER A 50 -1.01 -16.31 2.74
C SER A 50 -0.04 -17.35 2.18
N LYS A 51 0.24 -17.34 0.89
CA LYS A 51 1.22 -18.23 0.23
C LYS A 51 2.63 -17.65 0.18
N ASP A 52 2.76 -16.33 0.32
CA ASP A 52 4.00 -15.60 0.11
C ASP A 52 4.56 -15.01 1.42
N ILE A 53 3.68 -14.62 2.34
CA ILE A 53 4.01 -13.83 3.53
C ILE A 53 3.44 -14.48 4.80
N GLN A 54 4.25 -14.53 5.84
CA GLN A 54 3.86 -14.94 7.18
C GLN A 54 4.18 -13.82 8.18
N ILE A 55 3.18 -13.37 8.93
CA ILE A 55 3.43 -12.48 10.08
C ILE A 55 3.92 -13.33 11.25
N VAL A 56 5.07 -12.96 11.81
CA VAL A 56 5.74 -13.73 12.87
C VAL A 56 5.87 -12.99 14.19
N GLY A 57 5.70 -11.67 14.17
CA GLY A 57 5.75 -10.83 15.36
C GLY A 57 5.01 -9.51 15.19
N ILE A 58 4.43 -9.03 16.27
CA ILE A 58 3.75 -7.75 16.37
C ILE A 58 4.27 -7.06 17.63
N ASN A 59 4.61 -5.79 17.52
CA ASN A 59 4.89 -4.93 18.66
C ASN A 59 3.85 -3.82 18.76
N ASP A 60 3.22 -3.71 19.91
CA ASP A 60 2.35 -2.59 20.27
C ASP A 60 2.31 -2.49 21.80
N LEU A 61 2.06 -1.30 22.34
CA LEU A 61 2.08 -1.06 23.78
C LEU A 61 0.79 -1.46 24.52
N LEU A 62 -0.18 -1.98 23.77
CA LEU A 62 -1.48 -2.39 24.29
C LEU A 62 -1.46 -3.86 24.73
N ASP A 63 -2.45 -4.22 25.54
CA ASP A 63 -2.65 -5.57 26.05
C ASP A 63 -2.91 -6.59 24.91
N PRO A 64 -2.36 -7.81 25.00
CA PRO A 64 -2.55 -8.86 23.99
C PRO A 64 -4.01 -9.19 23.67
N ASP A 65 -4.88 -9.28 24.67
CA ASP A 65 -6.30 -9.57 24.45
C ASP A 65 -7.00 -8.44 23.74
N TYR A 66 -6.59 -7.19 24.03
CA TYR A 66 -7.12 -6.03 23.34
C TYR A 66 -6.63 -5.93 21.90
N LEU A 67 -5.39 -6.29 21.61
CA LEU A 67 -4.88 -6.41 20.23
C LEU A 67 -5.68 -7.45 19.43
N ALA A 68 -5.97 -8.60 20.02
CA ALA A 68 -6.80 -9.65 19.40
C ALA A 68 -8.23 -9.17 19.16
N TYR A 69 -8.82 -8.46 20.14
CA TYR A 69 -10.15 -7.83 19.97
C TYR A 69 -10.18 -6.85 18.81
N MET A 70 -9.19 -5.94 18.72
CA MET A 70 -9.10 -4.97 17.62
C MET A 70 -8.82 -5.62 16.25
N LEU A 71 -8.12 -6.74 16.21
CA LEU A 71 -7.95 -7.50 14.97
C LEU A 71 -9.27 -8.12 14.53
N LYS A 72 -10.04 -8.65 15.48
CA LYS A 72 -11.29 -9.35 15.22
C LYS A 72 -12.38 -8.42 14.74
N TYR A 73 -12.57 -7.29 15.41
CA TYR A 73 -13.68 -6.38 15.16
C TYR A 73 -13.18 -5.06 14.55
N ASP A 74 -13.73 -4.70 13.42
CA ASP A 74 -13.41 -3.46 12.73
C ASP A 74 -14.67 -2.83 12.14
N SER A 75 -14.89 -1.54 12.45
CA SER A 75 -16.10 -0.81 12.03
C SER A 75 -16.16 -0.56 10.52
N VAL A 76 -15.01 -0.59 9.84
CA VAL A 76 -14.90 -0.33 8.40
C VAL A 76 -14.84 -1.63 7.62
N HIS A 77 -13.95 -2.54 8.03
CA HIS A 77 -13.64 -3.77 7.29
C HIS A 77 -14.34 -5.01 7.88
N GLY A 78 -15.22 -4.83 8.86
CA GLY A 78 -16.02 -5.90 9.45
C GLY A 78 -15.24 -6.87 10.32
N ILE A 79 -15.90 -7.98 10.64
CA ILE A 79 -15.31 -9.04 11.47
C ILE A 79 -14.24 -9.78 10.67
N PHE A 80 -13.08 -10.01 11.28
CA PHE A 80 -12.01 -10.80 10.68
C PHE A 80 -12.45 -12.24 10.51
N ASP A 81 -12.33 -12.76 9.30
CA ASP A 81 -12.63 -14.15 8.98
C ASP A 81 -11.43 -15.03 9.34
N GLY A 82 -11.47 -15.62 10.53
CA GLY A 82 -10.44 -16.50 11.05
C GLY A 82 -10.54 -16.75 12.55
N ASP A 83 -9.86 -17.80 13.01
CA ASP A 83 -9.73 -18.14 14.44
C ASP A 83 -8.61 -17.31 15.06
N ILE A 84 -8.92 -16.63 16.17
CA ILE A 84 -7.96 -15.79 16.91
C ILE A 84 -7.99 -16.24 18.39
N LYS A 85 -6.81 -16.58 18.91
CA LYS A 85 -6.60 -16.92 20.33
C LYS A 85 -5.39 -16.17 20.86
N VAL A 86 -5.36 -15.94 22.16
CA VAL A 86 -4.21 -15.38 22.88
C VAL A 86 -3.73 -16.40 23.90
N GLU A 87 -2.45 -16.68 23.89
CA GLU A 87 -1.77 -17.56 24.85
C GLU A 87 -0.49 -16.89 25.35
N GLY A 88 -0.57 -16.24 26.52
CA GLY A 88 0.52 -15.45 27.06
C GLY A 88 0.92 -14.32 26.11
N ASN A 89 2.17 -14.25 25.73
CA ASN A 89 2.70 -13.24 24.79
C ASN A 89 2.61 -13.68 23.32
N PHE A 90 1.62 -14.51 22.98
CA PHE A 90 1.41 -14.95 21.60
C PHE A 90 -0.04 -14.78 21.19
N MET A 91 -0.23 -14.28 19.99
CA MET A 91 -1.50 -14.37 19.28
C MET A 91 -1.42 -15.54 18.30
N ILE A 92 -2.43 -16.40 18.30
CA ILE A 92 -2.53 -17.54 17.39
C ILE A 92 -3.67 -17.24 16.43
N VAL A 93 -3.33 -17.08 15.15
CA VAL A 93 -4.31 -16.79 14.10
C VAL A 93 -4.29 -17.90 13.07
N ASN A 94 -5.42 -18.58 12.88
CA ASN A 94 -5.54 -19.74 11.99
C ASN A 94 -4.42 -20.78 12.21
N GLY A 95 -4.09 -21.02 13.49
CA GLY A 95 -3.02 -21.93 13.90
C GLY A 95 -1.59 -21.38 13.82
N ASN A 96 -1.37 -20.22 13.23
CA ASN A 96 -0.06 -19.58 13.16
C ASN A 96 0.23 -18.77 14.42
N LYS A 97 1.36 -19.08 15.06
CA LYS A 97 1.80 -18.44 16.30
C LYS A 97 2.59 -17.16 16.00
N ILE A 98 2.16 -16.04 16.57
CA ILE A 98 2.72 -14.71 16.36
C ILE A 98 3.15 -14.14 17.69
N ARG A 99 4.42 -13.79 17.84
CA ARG A 99 4.95 -13.18 19.07
C ARG A 99 4.41 -11.77 19.25
N LEU A 100 3.92 -11.46 20.45
CA LEU A 100 3.53 -10.11 20.86
C LEU A 100 4.60 -9.53 21.78
N THR A 101 4.94 -8.26 21.56
CA THR A 101 5.86 -7.49 22.42
C THR A 101 5.25 -6.11 22.71
N ALA A 102 5.70 -5.46 23.79
CA ALA A 102 5.28 -4.14 24.20
C ALA A 102 6.50 -3.24 24.45
N GLU A 103 7.42 -3.21 23.48
CA GLU A 103 8.66 -2.46 23.55
C GLU A 103 8.52 -1.05 22.97
N LYS A 104 8.99 -0.04 23.71
CA LYS A 104 9.01 1.35 23.27
C LYS A 104 10.19 1.64 22.34
N ASP A 105 11.34 0.99 22.59
CA ASP A 105 12.55 1.12 21.80
C ASP A 105 12.63 -0.03 20.80
N PRO A 106 12.53 0.22 19.48
CA PRO A 106 12.57 -0.81 18.47
C PRO A 106 13.88 -1.62 18.46
N ALA A 107 14.96 -1.09 18.99
CA ALA A 107 16.24 -1.80 19.07
C ALA A 107 16.18 -3.06 19.97
N ASN A 108 15.19 -3.13 20.89
CA ASN A 108 15.01 -4.26 21.81
C ASN A 108 14.04 -5.32 21.30
N LEU A 109 13.54 -5.19 20.06
CA LEU A 109 12.47 -6.06 19.55
C LEU A 109 12.92 -7.48 19.17
N ARG A 110 14.24 -7.69 19.01
CA ARG A 110 14.81 -9.02 18.73
C ARG A 110 14.07 -9.76 17.61
N TRP A 111 14.00 -9.13 16.46
CA TRP A 111 13.33 -9.67 15.27
C TRP A 111 13.98 -10.97 14.76
N ASP A 112 15.26 -11.14 15.01
CA ASP A 112 16.03 -12.36 14.71
C ASP A 112 15.46 -13.60 15.42
N GLU A 113 14.95 -13.49 16.66
CA GLU A 113 14.39 -14.61 17.41
C GLU A 113 13.14 -15.21 16.76
N VAL A 114 12.37 -14.40 16.06
CA VAL A 114 11.19 -14.87 15.30
C VAL A 114 11.50 -15.02 13.82
N GLY A 115 12.72 -14.70 13.41
CA GLY A 115 13.17 -14.78 12.04
C GLY A 115 12.49 -13.79 11.11
N ALA A 116 12.04 -12.63 11.61
CA ALA A 116 11.45 -11.58 10.79
C ALA A 116 12.49 -11.01 9.82
N GLU A 117 12.27 -11.19 8.53
CA GLU A 117 13.16 -10.71 7.47
C GLU A 117 12.85 -9.26 7.11
N VAL A 118 11.59 -8.89 7.07
CA VAL A 118 11.09 -7.53 6.79
C VAL A 118 10.29 -7.04 7.99
N VAL A 119 10.48 -5.79 8.38
CA VAL A 119 9.64 -5.13 9.37
C VAL A 119 8.84 -4.01 8.71
N VAL A 120 7.53 -4.02 8.93
CA VAL A 120 6.64 -2.91 8.59
C VAL A 120 6.57 -1.98 9.79
N GLU A 121 7.14 -0.78 9.63
CA GLU A 121 7.08 0.30 10.62
C GLU A 121 5.81 1.11 10.42
N SER A 122 4.82 0.93 11.28
CA SER A 122 3.50 1.55 11.20
C SER A 122 3.07 2.33 12.44
N THR A 123 4.03 2.71 13.31
CA THR A 123 3.76 3.57 14.47
C THR A 123 3.62 5.04 14.10
N GLY A 124 4.22 5.48 12.99
CA GLY A 124 4.31 6.89 12.59
C GLY A 124 5.40 7.69 13.32
N PHE A 125 6.22 7.05 14.15
CA PHE A 125 7.29 7.72 14.92
C PHE A 125 8.67 7.57 14.27
N PHE A 126 9.01 6.41 13.75
CA PHE A 126 10.35 6.07 13.25
C PHE A 126 10.44 6.25 11.73
N LEU A 127 10.33 7.51 11.27
CA LEU A 127 10.17 7.88 9.86
C LEU A 127 11.42 8.50 9.22
N THR A 128 12.59 8.23 9.77
CA THR A 128 13.90 8.56 9.19
C THR A 128 14.73 7.29 9.12
N GLU A 129 15.75 7.27 8.24
CA GLU A 129 16.69 6.14 8.14
C GLU A 129 17.34 5.85 9.50
N GLU A 130 17.78 6.91 10.20
CA GLU A 130 18.40 6.79 11.52
C GLU A 130 17.47 6.10 12.52
N LEU A 131 16.23 6.58 12.65
CA LEU A 131 15.27 6.04 13.61
C LEU A 131 14.83 4.61 13.24
N ALA A 132 14.54 4.36 11.96
CA ALA A 132 14.13 3.05 11.49
C ALA A 132 15.26 2.01 11.52
N SER A 133 16.52 2.44 11.54
CA SER A 133 17.69 1.55 11.69
C SER A 133 17.69 0.77 13.00
N ALA A 134 16.93 1.20 14.01
CA ALA A 134 16.73 0.45 15.25
C ALA A 134 16.19 -0.97 14.98
N HIS A 135 15.32 -1.14 13.98
CA HIS A 135 14.82 -2.46 13.58
C HIS A 135 15.91 -3.34 12.97
N ILE A 136 16.86 -2.75 12.23
CA ILE A 136 18.01 -3.48 11.68
C ILE A 136 18.91 -3.96 12.83
N LYS A 137 19.15 -3.09 13.82
CA LYS A 137 19.90 -3.45 15.05
C LYS A 137 19.21 -4.56 15.83
N ALA A 138 17.87 -4.62 15.79
CA ALA A 138 17.06 -5.66 16.40
C ALA A 138 16.97 -6.96 15.56
N GLY A 139 17.73 -7.08 14.47
CA GLY A 139 17.85 -8.31 13.68
C GLY A 139 16.99 -8.39 12.42
N ALA A 140 16.21 -7.36 12.08
CA ALA A 140 15.53 -7.29 10.80
C ALA A 140 16.50 -7.09 9.65
N ARG A 141 16.22 -7.66 8.48
CA ARG A 141 17.05 -7.46 7.28
C ARG A 141 16.64 -6.24 6.49
N LYS A 142 15.36 -5.92 6.49
CA LYS A 142 14.75 -4.82 5.73
C LYS A 142 13.65 -4.15 6.55
N VAL A 143 13.44 -2.86 6.30
CA VAL A 143 12.35 -2.07 6.94
C VAL A 143 11.56 -1.32 5.89
N ILE A 144 10.23 -1.36 6.01
CA ILE A 144 9.31 -0.53 5.22
C ILE A 144 8.59 0.42 6.17
N MET A 145 8.84 1.71 6.03
CA MET A 145 8.02 2.72 6.68
C MET A 145 6.66 2.84 5.96
N SER A 146 5.56 2.62 6.67
CA SER A 146 4.20 2.76 6.14
C SER A 146 3.70 4.23 6.17
N ALA A 147 4.61 5.16 5.92
CA ALA A 147 4.35 6.60 5.83
C ALA A 147 5.47 7.26 5.01
N PRO A 148 5.28 8.48 4.52
CA PRO A 148 6.35 9.24 3.87
C PRO A 148 7.55 9.43 4.81
N SER A 149 8.76 9.17 4.29
CA SER A 149 9.99 9.47 5.03
C SER A 149 10.13 10.97 5.29
N LYS A 150 10.68 11.30 6.46
CA LYS A 150 10.95 12.70 6.87
C LYS A 150 12.36 13.17 6.49
N ASP A 151 13.13 12.30 5.88
CA ASP A 151 14.50 12.53 5.40
C ASP A 151 14.68 12.11 3.93
N ALA A 152 15.90 11.78 3.54
CA ALA A 152 16.23 11.34 2.20
C ALA A 152 15.97 9.84 1.94
N THR A 153 15.42 9.10 2.90
CA THR A 153 15.10 7.68 2.71
C THR A 153 14.25 7.49 1.46
N PRO A 154 14.62 6.59 0.55
CA PRO A 154 13.92 6.41 -0.72
C PRO A 154 12.46 6.02 -0.55
N MET A 155 11.60 6.64 -1.35
CA MET A 155 10.17 6.34 -1.40
C MET A 155 9.87 5.50 -2.64
N PHE A 156 9.06 4.46 -2.45
CA PHE A 156 8.59 3.61 -3.54
C PHE A 156 7.06 3.56 -3.57
N VAL A 157 6.53 3.56 -4.78
CA VAL A 157 5.13 3.25 -5.08
C VAL A 157 5.14 2.05 -6.01
N TYR A 158 4.56 0.96 -5.54
CA TYR A 158 4.51 -0.29 -6.30
C TYR A 158 3.80 -0.10 -7.65
N GLY A 159 4.38 -0.65 -8.71
CA GLY A 159 3.94 -0.48 -10.10
C GLY A 159 4.43 0.79 -10.77
N VAL A 160 4.93 1.78 -10.02
CA VAL A 160 5.39 3.06 -10.56
C VAL A 160 6.92 3.12 -10.63
N ASN A 161 7.61 2.98 -9.49
CA ASN A 161 9.07 3.04 -9.42
C ASN A 161 9.72 1.88 -8.65
N ASP A 162 8.97 0.84 -8.30
CA ASP A 162 9.49 -0.34 -7.59
C ASP A 162 10.62 -1.05 -8.33
N LYS A 163 10.65 -0.97 -9.67
CA LYS A 163 11.73 -1.51 -10.50
C LYS A 163 13.07 -0.79 -10.33
N THR A 164 13.09 0.39 -9.72
CA THR A 164 14.31 1.14 -9.41
C THR A 164 14.91 0.74 -8.05
N TYR A 165 14.28 -0.20 -7.34
CA TYR A 165 14.82 -0.72 -6.09
C TYR A 165 16.18 -1.38 -6.33
N ALA A 166 17.20 -0.96 -5.58
CA ALA A 166 18.59 -1.37 -5.75
C ALA A 166 19.21 -1.93 -4.45
N GLY A 167 18.39 -2.59 -3.62
CA GLY A 167 18.88 -3.27 -2.42
C GLY A 167 18.88 -2.46 -1.13
N GLN A 168 18.27 -1.28 -1.09
CA GLN A 168 18.18 -0.45 0.13
C GLN A 168 17.61 -1.26 1.30
N GLN A 169 18.18 -1.08 2.49
CA GLN A 169 17.71 -1.79 3.69
C GLN A 169 16.43 -1.16 4.28
N ILE A 170 16.32 0.15 4.15
CA ILE A 170 15.19 0.93 4.69
C ILE A 170 14.56 1.71 3.56
N ILE A 171 13.27 1.57 3.40
CA ILE A 171 12.47 2.28 2.39
C ILE A 171 11.19 2.86 3.00
N SER A 172 10.61 3.81 2.30
CA SER A 172 9.26 4.31 2.58
C SER A 172 8.29 3.86 1.47
N ASN A 173 7.10 3.40 1.85
CA ASN A 173 6.00 3.12 0.92
C ASN A 173 5.20 4.39 0.56
N ALA A 174 5.73 5.58 0.82
CA ALA A 174 5.06 6.87 0.66
C ALA A 174 3.72 6.95 1.44
N SER A 175 2.79 7.82 1.02
CA SER A 175 1.45 7.90 1.60
C SER A 175 0.41 7.17 0.74
N CYS A 176 -0.77 6.90 1.30
CA CYS A 176 -1.90 6.36 0.55
C CYS A 176 -2.31 7.28 -0.61
N THR A 177 -2.32 8.60 -0.38
CA THR A 177 -2.61 9.60 -1.42
C THR A 177 -1.55 9.61 -2.53
N THR A 178 -0.25 9.49 -2.18
CA THR A 178 0.83 9.39 -3.19
C THR A 178 0.68 8.10 -4.00
N ASN A 179 0.29 6.99 -3.38
CA ASN A 179 0.02 5.71 -4.05
C ASN A 179 -1.16 5.80 -5.03
N CYS A 180 -2.15 6.68 -4.77
CA CYS A 180 -3.24 6.95 -5.71
C CYS A 180 -2.81 7.92 -6.83
N LEU A 181 -2.14 9.00 -6.47
CA LEU A 181 -1.79 10.07 -7.40
C LEU A 181 -0.69 9.67 -8.39
N ALA A 182 0.31 8.91 -7.96
CA ALA A 182 1.46 8.57 -8.78
C ALA A 182 1.10 7.74 -10.04
N PRO A 183 0.24 6.70 -9.98
CA PRO A 183 -0.15 5.94 -11.17
C PRO A 183 -0.82 6.80 -12.25
N ILE A 184 -1.81 7.62 -11.90
CA ILE A 184 -2.49 8.50 -12.88
C ILE A 184 -1.55 9.60 -13.40
N SER A 185 -0.68 10.14 -12.54
CA SER A 185 0.34 11.12 -12.94
C SER A 185 1.37 10.50 -13.90
N LYS A 186 1.77 9.23 -13.66
CA LYS A 186 2.66 8.51 -14.57
C LYS A 186 2.06 8.38 -15.97
N VAL A 187 0.82 7.91 -16.07
CA VAL A 187 0.14 7.75 -17.36
C VAL A 187 0.02 9.07 -18.10
N LEU A 188 -0.43 10.13 -17.40
CA LEU A 188 -0.54 11.46 -18.02
C LEU A 188 0.83 11.99 -18.48
N ASN A 189 1.85 11.84 -17.64
CA ASN A 189 3.18 12.35 -17.96
C ASN A 189 3.84 11.57 -19.10
N ASP A 190 3.75 10.25 -19.08
CA ASP A 190 4.37 9.40 -20.10
C ASP A 190 3.72 9.58 -21.49
N LYS A 191 2.42 9.86 -21.54
CA LYS A 191 1.66 9.99 -22.80
C LYS A 191 1.57 11.43 -23.32
N PHE A 192 1.38 12.39 -22.42
CA PHE A 192 1.03 13.76 -22.81
C PHE A 192 1.97 14.82 -22.19
N GLY A 193 2.81 14.42 -21.24
CA GLY A 193 3.67 15.30 -20.47
C GLY A 193 2.87 16.23 -19.54
N ILE A 194 3.20 16.23 -18.27
CA ILE A 194 2.63 17.18 -17.31
C ILE A 194 3.54 18.42 -17.25
N LYS A 195 2.99 19.58 -17.55
CA LYS A 195 3.65 20.87 -17.38
C LYS A 195 3.60 21.32 -15.92
N ARG A 196 2.41 21.28 -15.32
CA ARG A 196 2.15 21.55 -13.90
C ARG A 196 0.78 21.03 -13.48
N GLY A 197 0.55 20.89 -12.18
CA GLY A 197 -0.75 20.47 -11.68
C GLY A 197 -1.00 20.82 -10.23
N LEU A 198 -2.28 20.91 -9.88
CA LEU A 198 -2.77 21.10 -8.52
C LEU A 198 -3.65 19.91 -8.15
N MET A 199 -3.37 19.31 -6.99
CA MET A 199 -4.12 18.16 -6.48
C MET A 199 -4.92 18.56 -5.25
N THR A 200 -6.17 18.16 -5.20
CA THR A 200 -6.96 18.14 -3.97
C THR A 200 -7.32 16.69 -3.66
N THR A 201 -7.02 16.21 -2.45
CA THR A 201 -7.60 14.96 -2.00
C THR A 201 -8.75 15.21 -1.04
N ILE A 202 -9.93 14.69 -1.39
CA ILE A 202 -11.07 14.59 -0.51
C ILE A 202 -10.86 13.28 0.27
N HIS A 203 -10.44 13.41 1.53
CA HIS A 203 -9.86 12.30 2.27
C HIS A 203 -10.75 11.87 3.43
N ALA A 204 -10.96 10.58 3.56
CA ALA A 204 -11.64 10.00 4.71
C ALA A 204 -10.95 10.38 6.03
N ALA A 205 -11.72 10.36 7.12
CA ALA A 205 -11.21 10.58 8.47
C ALA A 205 -10.17 9.50 8.83
N THR A 206 -9.12 9.91 9.52
CA THR A 206 -8.10 8.99 10.05
C THR A 206 -7.97 9.19 11.57
N ALA A 207 -7.19 8.34 12.23
CA ALA A 207 -6.98 8.42 13.68
C ALA A 207 -6.42 9.77 14.19
N THR A 208 -5.93 10.63 13.30
CA THR A 208 -5.45 11.97 13.66
C THR A 208 -6.54 13.02 13.76
N GLN A 209 -7.73 12.78 13.20
CA GLN A 209 -8.88 13.66 13.32
C GLN A 209 -9.49 13.54 14.71
N LYS A 210 -10.04 14.66 15.21
CA LYS A 210 -10.77 14.69 16.49
C LYS A 210 -12.23 14.31 16.27
N THR A 211 -12.80 13.53 17.20
CA THR A 211 -14.23 13.24 17.20
C THR A 211 -15.04 14.46 17.53
N VAL A 212 -14.61 15.22 18.56
CA VAL A 212 -15.15 16.50 19.01
C VAL A 212 -14.03 17.53 19.06
N ASP A 213 -14.37 18.83 19.15
CA ASP A 213 -13.39 19.90 19.23
C ASP A 213 -12.40 19.68 20.38
N GLY A 214 -11.12 19.77 20.09
CA GLY A 214 -10.03 19.56 21.05
C GLY A 214 -8.77 20.32 20.66
N PRO A 215 -7.82 20.45 21.58
CA PRO A 215 -6.61 21.22 21.33
C PRO A 215 -5.75 20.62 20.23
N SER A 216 -5.25 21.49 19.34
CA SER A 216 -4.25 21.17 18.34
C SER A 216 -3.20 22.27 18.29
N LYS A 217 -1.92 21.91 18.52
CA LYS A 217 -0.83 22.90 18.62
C LYS A 217 -0.31 23.38 17.26
N LYS A 218 -0.35 22.53 16.23
CA LYS A 218 0.26 22.80 14.93
C LYS A 218 -0.74 23.24 13.87
N ASP A 219 -1.91 22.64 13.87
CA ASP A 219 -2.97 22.89 12.91
C ASP A 219 -4.29 23.07 13.67
N TRP A 220 -4.74 24.30 13.80
CA TRP A 220 -5.96 24.61 14.55
C TRP A 220 -7.19 23.96 13.92
N ARG A 221 -7.25 23.88 12.59
CA ARG A 221 -8.34 23.19 11.89
C ARG A 221 -8.37 21.70 12.22
N GLY A 222 -7.21 21.07 12.38
CA GLY A 222 -7.10 19.66 12.79
C GLY A 222 -7.58 19.40 14.24
N GLY A 223 -7.83 20.44 15.05
CA GLY A 223 -8.46 20.35 16.36
C GLY A 223 -9.99 20.31 16.34
N ARG A 224 -10.62 20.54 15.18
CA ARG A 224 -12.08 20.55 15.05
C ARG A 224 -12.63 19.13 14.85
N GLY A 225 -13.84 18.90 15.37
CA GLY A 225 -14.54 17.63 15.26
C GLY A 225 -14.88 17.26 13.82
N ILE A 226 -14.52 16.05 13.40
CA ILE A 226 -14.67 15.61 12.01
C ILE A 226 -16.12 15.33 11.61
N LEU A 227 -16.98 14.97 12.57
CA LEU A 227 -18.35 14.54 12.29
C LEU A 227 -19.22 15.64 11.65
N GLU A 228 -18.93 16.91 11.96
CA GLU A 228 -19.71 18.08 11.52
C GLU A 228 -18.97 18.95 10.51
N ASN A 229 -17.74 18.59 10.12
CA ASN A 229 -16.89 19.50 9.37
C ASN A 229 -16.21 18.88 8.16
N MET A 230 -16.05 19.69 7.11
CA MET A 230 -15.01 19.53 6.11
C MET A 230 -13.78 20.31 6.54
N ILE A 231 -12.63 19.65 6.70
CA ILE A 231 -11.44 20.22 7.31
C ILE A 231 -10.30 20.34 6.28
N PRO A 232 -10.01 21.54 5.73
CA PRO A 232 -8.84 21.75 4.89
C PRO A 232 -7.56 21.51 5.70
N SER A 233 -6.63 20.78 5.11
CA SER A 233 -5.37 20.39 5.74
C SER A 233 -4.24 20.39 4.72
N SER A 234 -3.03 20.69 5.17
CA SER A 234 -1.84 20.57 4.31
C SER A 234 -1.51 19.10 4.03
N THR A 235 -0.92 18.83 2.87
CA THR A 235 -0.40 17.50 2.53
C THR A 235 0.87 17.61 1.71
N GLY A 236 1.82 16.72 1.96
CA GLY A 236 3.02 16.56 1.15
C GLY A 236 2.86 15.55 0.00
N ALA A 237 1.69 14.94 -0.14
CA ALA A 237 1.49 13.79 -1.04
C ALA A 237 1.77 14.12 -2.50
N ALA A 238 1.34 15.30 -2.99
CA ALA A 238 1.59 15.73 -4.37
C ALA A 238 3.08 16.01 -4.62
N LYS A 239 3.77 16.63 -3.67
CA LYS A 239 5.22 16.87 -3.75
C LYS A 239 6.00 15.56 -3.70
N ALA A 240 5.51 14.56 -2.96
CA ALA A 240 6.13 13.25 -2.87
C ALA A 240 6.09 12.48 -4.20
N VAL A 241 5.16 12.79 -5.10
CA VAL A 241 5.16 12.22 -6.46
C VAL A 241 6.46 12.59 -7.20
N GLY A 242 7.00 13.79 -7.01
CA GLY A 242 8.29 14.18 -7.59
C GLY A 242 9.51 13.42 -7.03
N LYS A 243 9.37 12.75 -5.87
CA LYS A 243 10.41 11.83 -5.35
C LYS A 243 10.30 10.43 -5.97
N VAL A 244 9.10 10.04 -6.39
CA VAL A 244 8.79 8.75 -7.01
C VAL A 244 8.97 8.81 -8.54
N LEU A 245 8.58 9.92 -9.14
CA LEU A 245 8.72 10.27 -10.57
C LEU A 245 9.54 11.57 -10.66
N PRO A 246 10.87 11.49 -10.75
CA PRO A 246 11.75 12.66 -10.69
C PRO A 246 11.46 13.74 -11.74
N GLU A 247 10.94 13.35 -12.91
CA GLU A 247 10.53 14.27 -13.99
C GLU A 247 9.34 15.17 -13.61
N LEU A 248 8.60 14.82 -12.55
CA LEU A 248 7.52 15.61 -11.99
C LEU A 248 7.94 16.45 -10.77
N ASN A 249 9.22 16.45 -10.44
CA ASN A 249 9.70 17.23 -9.29
C ASN A 249 9.43 18.74 -9.51
N GLY A 250 8.80 19.36 -8.53
CA GLY A 250 8.42 20.79 -8.58
C GLY A 250 7.21 21.13 -9.44
N LYS A 251 6.61 20.14 -10.16
CA LYS A 251 5.46 20.38 -11.05
C LYS A 251 4.11 20.17 -10.35
N LEU A 252 4.07 19.43 -9.25
CA LEU A 252 2.84 19.11 -8.52
C LEU A 252 2.87 19.64 -7.09
N THR A 253 1.76 20.22 -6.66
CA THR A 253 1.48 20.52 -5.26
C THR A 253 -0.01 20.34 -4.99
N GLY A 254 -0.43 20.43 -3.73
CA GLY A 254 -1.84 20.23 -3.43
C GLY A 254 -2.20 20.35 -1.96
N MET A 255 -3.45 20.07 -1.67
CA MET A 255 -4.04 20.12 -0.35
C MET A 255 -4.94 18.91 -0.09
N SER A 256 -5.34 18.71 1.14
CA SER A 256 -6.32 17.72 1.57
C SER A 256 -7.54 18.42 2.16
N VAL A 257 -8.71 17.86 1.91
CA VAL A 257 -9.94 18.19 2.65
C VAL A 257 -10.38 16.91 3.37
N ARG A 258 -10.35 16.91 4.70
CA ARG A 258 -10.86 15.80 5.50
C ARG A 258 -12.37 15.91 5.59
N VAL A 259 -13.05 14.78 5.38
CA VAL A 259 -14.53 14.70 5.37
C VAL A 259 -15.01 13.62 6.33
N PRO A 260 -16.27 13.68 6.81
CA PRO A 260 -16.84 12.71 7.75
C PRO A 260 -17.20 11.38 7.05
N THR A 261 -16.22 10.76 6.39
CA THR A 261 -16.30 9.46 5.73
C THR A 261 -15.31 8.54 6.41
N SER A 262 -15.69 7.31 6.70
CA SER A 262 -14.87 6.39 7.51
C SER A 262 -13.70 5.80 6.74
N ASP A 263 -13.84 5.64 5.42
CA ASP A 263 -12.84 5.05 4.53
C ASP A 263 -13.17 5.39 3.07
N VAL A 264 -12.23 5.15 2.19
CA VAL A 264 -12.19 5.51 0.77
C VAL A 264 -12.12 7.02 0.54
N SER A 265 -11.06 7.40 -0.09
CA SER A 265 -10.70 8.78 -0.42
C SER A 265 -10.68 9.00 -1.93
N PHE A 266 -10.62 10.26 -2.33
CA PHE A 266 -10.73 10.68 -3.73
C PHE A 266 -9.65 11.70 -4.06
N VAL A 267 -8.88 11.46 -5.12
CA VAL A 267 -7.92 12.41 -5.69
C VAL A 267 -8.58 13.14 -6.84
N ASP A 268 -8.49 14.47 -6.82
CA ASP A 268 -8.80 15.39 -7.88
C ASP A 268 -7.48 16.05 -8.33
N LEU A 269 -7.00 15.72 -9.51
CA LEU A 269 -5.81 16.30 -10.11
C LEU A 269 -6.18 17.18 -11.30
N VAL A 270 -5.98 18.49 -11.17
CA VAL A 270 -6.02 19.42 -12.30
C VAL A 270 -4.61 19.55 -12.87
N ALA A 271 -4.45 19.27 -14.15
CA ALA A 271 -3.15 19.27 -14.84
C ALA A 271 -3.19 20.07 -16.14
N GLU A 272 -2.12 20.83 -16.37
CA GLU A 272 -1.78 21.42 -17.67
C GLU A 272 -0.81 20.46 -18.36
N LEU A 273 -1.17 20.03 -19.57
CA LEU A 273 -0.41 19.09 -20.38
C LEU A 273 0.52 19.81 -21.37
N ASN A 274 1.63 19.16 -21.75
CA ASN A 274 2.54 19.66 -22.78
C ASN A 274 2.01 19.38 -24.20
N THR A 275 1.30 18.27 -24.37
CA THR A 275 0.74 17.82 -25.64
C THR A 275 -0.79 17.89 -25.60
N GLU A 276 -1.41 18.39 -26.65
CA GLU A 276 -2.86 18.35 -26.80
C GLU A 276 -3.38 16.91 -26.80
N ALA A 277 -4.47 16.68 -26.10
CA ALA A 277 -5.18 15.41 -26.09
C ALA A 277 -6.68 15.65 -25.88
N THR A 278 -7.52 14.78 -26.40
CA THR A 278 -8.93 14.73 -26.05
C THR A 278 -9.12 13.98 -24.73
N TYR A 279 -10.23 14.19 -24.06
CA TYR A 279 -10.54 13.44 -22.84
C TYR A 279 -10.65 11.93 -23.10
N GLU A 280 -11.19 11.56 -24.27
CA GLU A 280 -11.30 10.17 -24.72
C GLU A 280 -9.91 9.52 -24.89
N GLU A 281 -8.92 10.23 -25.42
CA GLU A 281 -7.54 9.75 -25.53
C GLU A 281 -6.91 9.55 -24.15
N ILE A 282 -7.18 10.45 -23.20
CA ILE A 282 -6.73 10.32 -21.80
C ILE A 282 -7.38 9.09 -21.16
N CYS A 283 -8.69 8.92 -21.30
CA CYS A 283 -9.40 7.74 -20.79
C CYS A 283 -8.89 6.44 -21.39
N ALA A 284 -8.64 6.42 -22.71
CA ALA A 284 -8.08 5.25 -23.39
C ALA A 284 -6.67 4.91 -22.88
N ALA A 285 -5.82 5.91 -22.62
CA ALA A 285 -4.50 5.72 -22.04
C ALA A 285 -4.58 5.14 -20.61
N MET A 286 -5.48 5.66 -19.77
CA MET A 286 -5.72 5.16 -18.42
C MET A 286 -6.22 3.70 -18.44
N LYS A 287 -7.18 3.39 -19.33
CA LYS A 287 -7.70 2.03 -19.49
C LYS A 287 -6.59 1.07 -19.92
N ALA A 288 -5.83 1.41 -20.95
CA ALA A 288 -4.74 0.58 -21.43
C ALA A 288 -3.69 0.32 -20.33
N ALA A 289 -3.33 1.33 -19.54
CA ALA A 289 -2.40 1.17 -18.41
C ALA A 289 -2.98 0.27 -17.32
N SER A 290 -4.27 0.39 -17.00
CA SER A 290 -4.94 -0.42 -15.98
C SER A 290 -5.04 -1.90 -16.34
N GLU A 291 -5.14 -2.21 -17.63
CA GLU A 291 -5.18 -3.58 -18.16
C GLU A 291 -3.76 -4.13 -18.43
N GLY A 292 -2.78 -3.25 -18.58
CA GLY A 292 -1.39 -3.53 -18.95
C GLY A 292 -0.38 -3.35 -17.81
N GLU A 293 0.48 -2.34 -17.95
CA GLU A 293 1.64 -2.13 -17.08
C GLU A 293 1.31 -1.83 -15.61
N LEU A 294 0.15 -1.22 -15.35
CA LEU A 294 -0.33 -0.89 -14.01
C LEU A 294 -1.45 -1.82 -13.52
N LYS A 295 -1.59 -2.98 -14.13
CA LYS A 295 -2.58 -3.99 -13.72
C LYS A 295 -2.41 -4.34 -12.23
N GLY A 296 -3.52 -4.29 -11.47
CA GLY A 296 -3.52 -4.53 -10.03
C GLY A 296 -3.07 -3.33 -9.18
N VAL A 297 -2.69 -2.22 -9.80
CA VAL A 297 -2.36 -0.94 -9.16
C VAL A 297 -3.36 0.12 -9.58
N LEU A 298 -3.50 0.35 -10.88
CA LEU A 298 -4.50 1.24 -11.47
C LEU A 298 -5.75 0.44 -11.84
N GLY A 299 -6.90 0.95 -11.42
CA GLY A 299 -8.22 0.51 -11.89
C GLY A 299 -8.83 1.54 -12.83
N TYR A 300 -9.95 1.18 -13.42
CA TYR A 300 -10.70 2.02 -14.35
C TYR A 300 -12.18 1.78 -14.16
N THR A 301 -12.97 2.82 -14.06
CA THR A 301 -14.43 2.73 -14.00
C THR A 301 -15.08 3.80 -14.86
N ASP A 302 -16.15 3.42 -15.55
CA ASP A 302 -17.07 4.29 -16.29
C ASP A 302 -18.49 4.22 -15.74
N GLU A 303 -18.64 3.67 -14.54
CA GLU A 303 -19.91 3.57 -13.83
C GLU A 303 -20.17 4.78 -12.93
N ALA A 304 -21.42 4.99 -12.53
CA ALA A 304 -21.79 6.05 -11.59
C ALA A 304 -21.65 5.54 -10.15
N VAL A 305 -20.41 5.65 -9.63
CA VAL A 305 -19.99 5.07 -8.35
C VAL A 305 -19.74 6.14 -7.28
N VAL A 306 -19.67 5.71 -6.04
CA VAL A 306 -19.36 6.52 -4.86
C VAL A 306 -18.33 5.81 -3.99
N SER A 307 -17.81 6.48 -2.97
CA SER A 307 -16.71 5.99 -2.14
C SER A 307 -16.91 4.59 -1.57
N THR A 308 -18.12 4.26 -1.11
CA THR A 308 -18.39 2.95 -0.48
C THR A 308 -18.26 1.76 -1.41
N ASP A 309 -18.34 1.98 -2.73
CA ASP A 309 -18.21 0.92 -3.75
C ASP A 309 -16.76 0.41 -3.87
N PHE A 310 -15.79 1.17 -3.37
CA PHE A 310 -14.37 0.82 -3.41
C PHE A 310 -13.81 0.34 -2.08
N ARG A 311 -14.65 0.16 -1.07
CA ARG A 311 -14.21 -0.36 0.22
C ARG A 311 -13.72 -1.81 0.06
N GLY A 312 -12.47 -2.06 0.46
CA GLY A 312 -11.81 -3.35 0.27
C GLY A 312 -11.15 -3.54 -1.10
N ASP A 313 -11.09 -2.51 -1.95
CA ASP A 313 -10.34 -2.61 -3.21
C ASP A 313 -8.83 -2.58 -2.93
N ALA A 314 -8.13 -3.61 -3.40
CA ALA A 314 -6.68 -3.74 -3.21
C ALA A 314 -5.84 -2.88 -4.17
N ARG A 315 -6.45 -2.27 -5.18
CA ARG A 315 -5.79 -1.30 -6.06
C ARG A 315 -5.70 0.04 -5.35
N THR A 316 -4.64 0.77 -5.60
CA THR A 316 -4.38 2.06 -4.92
C THR A 316 -4.85 3.28 -5.69
N SER A 317 -5.34 3.10 -6.92
CA SER A 317 -5.79 4.20 -7.77
C SER A 317 -6.84 3.68 -8.74
N ILE A 318 -8.08 4.09 -8.62
CA ILE A 318 -9.15 3.70 -9.54
C ILE A 318 -9.60 4.94 -10.30
N PHE A 319 -9.16 5.07 -11.55
CA PHE A 319 -9.50 6.20 -12.42
C PHE A 319 -11.00 6.20 -12.72
N ASP A 320 -11.64 7.34 -12.48
CA ASP A 320 -13.08 7.55 -12.70
C ASP A 320 -13.30 8.44 -13.95
N VAL A 321 -13.78 7.81 -15.00
CA VAL A 321 -14.06 8.48 -16.28
C VAL A 321 -15.09 9.59 -16.16
N LYS A 322 -16.15 9.34 -15.37
CA LYS A 322 -17.28 10.26 -15.27
C LYS A 322 -17.06 11.43 -14.33
N ALA A 323 -16.09 11.31 -13.43
CA ALA A 323 -15.74 12.38 -12.50
C ALA A 323 -14.75 13.41 -13.09
N GLY A 324 -14.05 13.06 -14.18
CA GLY A 324 -13.10 13.95 -14.83
C GLY A 324 -13.78 14.99 -15.72
N ILE A 325 -13.07 16.08 -15.97
CA ILE A 325 -13.54 17.23 -16.78
C ILE A 325 -12.37 17.76 -17.60
N GLN A 326 -12.61 18.09 -18.86
CA GLN A 326 -11.65 18.78 -19.71
C GLN A 326 -12.16 20.16 -20.08
N LEU A 327 -11.33 21.20 -19.86
CA LEU A 327 -11.65 22.58 -20.25
C LEU A 327 -11.22 22.88 -21.69
N ASP A 328 -10.00 22.49 -22.02
CA ASP A 328 -9.44 22.53 -23.37
C ASP A 328 -8.48 21.35 -23.56
N LYS A 329 -7.90 21.21 -24.75
CA LYS A 329 -7.04 20.05 -25.08
C LYS A 329 -5.76 19.92 -24.26
N THR A 330 -5.39 20.95 -23.49
CA THR A 330 -4.20 20.95 -22.64
C THR A 330 -4.51 21.08 -21.16
N PHE A 331 -5.77 21.34 -20.78
CA PHE A 331 -6.14 21.58 -19.38
C PHE A 331 -7.26 20.63 -18.94
N VAL A 332 -6.90 19.67 -18.10
CA VAL A 332 -7.74 18.55 -17.71
C VAL A 332 -7.80 18.36 -16.19
N LYS A 333 -8.95 17.95 -15.71
CA LYS A 333 -9.14 17.36 -14.38
C LYS A 333 -9.31 15.85 -14.55
N VAL A 334 -8.48 15.07 -13.87
CA VAL A 334 -8.62 13.62 -13.74
C VAL A 334 -8.85 13.25 -12.29
N CYS A 335 -9.70 12.25 -12.07
CA CYS A 335 -10.11 11.84 -10.73
C CYS A 335 -9.83 10.36 -10.51
N ALA A 336 -9.49 9.99 -9.28
CA ALA A 336 -9.28 8.60 -8.90
C ALA A 336 -9.71 8.34 -7.46
N TRP A 337 -10.33 7.18 -7.25
CA TRP A 337 -10.71 6.63 -5.94
C TRP A 337 -9.60 5.77 -5.37
N TYR A 338 -9.55 5.65 -4.06
CA TYR A 338 -8.66 4.71 -3.37
C TYR A 338 -9.16 4.37 -1.97
N ASP A 339 -9.16 3.08 -1.64
CA ASP A 339 -9.26 2.66 -0.25
C ASP A 339 -7.94 3.00 0.43
N ASN A 340 -7.95 4.05 1.24
CA ASN A 340 -6.75 4.62 1.86
C ASN A 340 -6.14 3.71 2.95
N GLU A 341 -6.85 2.68 3.38
CA GLU A 341 -6.40 1.68 4.34
C GLU A 341 -6.03 0.36 3.65
N TRP A 342 -6.99 -0.25 2.95
CA TRP A 342 -6.85 -1.59 2.38
C TRP A 342 -5.92 -1.61 1.17
N GLY A 343 -6.17 -0.77 0.18
CA GLY A 343 -5.34 -0.69 -1.02
C GLY A 343 -3.89 -0.38 -0.69
N TYR A 344 -3.67 0.59 0.20
CA TYR A 344 -2.34 0.96 0.68
C TYR A 344 -1.63 -0.21 1.39
N SER A 345 -2.32 -0.90 2.30
CA SER A 345 -1.77 -2.02 3.07
C SER A 345 -1.38 -3.20 2.19
N ASN A 346 -2.14 -3.48 1.14
CA ASN A 346 -1.78 -4.48 0.12
C ASN A 346 -0.47 -4.10 -0.60
N LYS A 347 -0.25 -2.81 -0.91
CA LYS A 347 0.99 -2.38 -1.60
C LYS A 347 2.20 -2.35 -0.68
N VAL A 348 2.03 -2.15 0.63
CA VAL A 348 3.10 -2.40 1.61
C VAL A 348 3.60 -3.85 1.51
N LEU A 349 2.71 -4.82 1.38
CA LEU A 349 3.06 -6.25 1.25
C LEU A 349 3.64 -6.59 -0.12
N GLU A 350 3.15 -5.98 -1.20
CA GLU A 350 3.80 -6.11 -2.52
C GLU A 350 5.24 -5.57 -2.49
N MET A 351 5.47 -4.41 -1.84
CA MET A 351 6.82 -3.89 -1.65
C MET A 351 7.67 -4.79 -0.75
N ALA A 352 7.09 -5.44 0.27
CA ALA A 352 7.81 -6.43 1.06
C ALA A 352 8.32 -7.59 0.18
N LYS A 353 7.54 -8.03 -0.80
CA LYS A 353 7.97 -9.05 -1.79
C LYS A 353 9.08 -8.53 -2.70
N VAL A 354 9.03 -7.26 -3.11
CA VAL A 354 10.07 -6.65 -3.94
C VAL A 354 11.42 -6.61 -3.22
N ILE A 355 11.43 -6.12 -1.97
CA ILE A 355 12.67 -5.89 -1.23
C ILE A 355 13.27 -7.16 -0.60
N SER A 356 12.52 -8.26 -0.61
CA SER A 356 12.97 -9.56 -0.08
C SER A 356 13.69 -10.42 -1.12
N LYS A 357 13.67 -10.02 -2.37
CA LYS A 357 14.42 -10.67 -3.45
C LYS A 357 15.88 -10.29 -3.36
#